data_2e4116fe1649479f522dcdbeffe5ee58
#
_entry.id   2e4116fe1649479f522dcdbeffe5ee58
#
_cell.length_a   1.000
_cell.length_b   1.000
_cell.length_c   1.000
_cell.angle_alpha   90.00
_cell.angle_beta   90.00
_cell.angle_gamma   90.00
#
_symmetry.space_group_name_H-M   'P 1'
#
loop_
_entity.id
_entity.type
_entity.pdbx_description
1 polymer ?
#
loop_
_entity_poly.entity_id
_entity_poly.type
_entity_poly.pdbx_seq_one_letter_code
_entity_poly.pdbx_strand_id
1 'polypeptide(L)'
;MLELAILGFLRDRPLHGYDLRRRIAALMGHVRPVADGTLYPAIKRMEASGRLIRKDEPGIAAAPRRTLYLTPEGRAELERRLRDPDDLDISDENRWFVLLAFLRHLDEPGDQAAVLRRRLTFLEEPTSFFYDDGDRPMGAEEFGDPFRQGLLTIAHATSQAELAWLRATIEALERGETGAGAGTGADAGAGAGAGAGAGPGPGPGEDAGAGE
;
A
#
# COMPACT_ATOMS: atom_id res chain seq x y z
N MET A 1 8.78 -3.57 6.39
CA MET A 1 7.60 -3.40 5.51
C MET A 1 7.68 -4.10 4.16
N LEU A 2 8.80 -4.07 3.40
CA LEU A 2 8.88 -4.74 2.10
C LEU A 2 8.54 -6.26 2.18
N GLU A 3 9.10 -6.98 3.15
CA GLU A 3 8.81 -8.42 3.32
C GLU A 3 7.35 -8.68 3.68
N LEU A 4 6.74 -7.82 4.51
CA LEU A 4 5.30 -7.91 4.81
C LEU A 4 4.45 -7.75 3.54
N ALA A 5 4.78 -6.76 2.70
CA ALA A 5 4.09 -6.57 1.43
C ALA A 5 4.26 -7.77 0.47
N ILE A 6 5.46 -8.36 0.41
CA ILE A 6 5.72 -9.57 -0.38
C ILE A 6 4.83 -10.72 0.10
N LEU A 7 4.83 -11.00 1.41
CA LEU A 7 4.00 -12.05 2.01
C LEU A 7 2.52 -11.83 1.74
N GLY A 8 2.04 -10.60 1.96
CA GLY A 8 0.63 -10.23 1.81
C GLY A 8 0.13 -10.42 0.37
N PHE A 9 0.84 -9.91 -0.63
CA PHE A 9 0.46 -10.11 -2.03
C PHE A 9 0.52 -11.57 -2.47
N LEU A 10 1.49 -12.35 -1.97
CA LEU A 10 1.59 -13.78 -2.27
C LEU A 10 0.58 -14.63 -1.48
N ARG A 11 0.02 -14.12 -0.40
CA ARG A 11 -1.12 -14.72 0.30
C ARG A 11 -2.39 -14.67 -0.54
N ASP A 12 -2.60 -13.57 -1.27
CA ASP A 12 -3.74 -13.42 -2.19
C ASP A 12 -3.65 -14.40 -3.37
N ARG A 13 -2.47 -14.47 -4.00
CA ARG A 13 -2.22 -15.37 -5.14
C ARG A 13 -0.73 -15.48 -5.46
N PRO A 14 -0.29 -16.56 -6.14
CA PRO A 14 1.04 -16.64 -6.71
C PRO A 14 1.27 -15.54 -7.74
N LEU A 15 2.50 -14.99 -7.78
CA LEU A 15 2.87 -13.87 -8.66
C LEU A 15 4.26 -14.07 -9.26
N HIS A 16 4.44 -13.54 -10.48
CA HIS A 16 5.78 -13.35 -11.03
C HIS A 16 6.49 -12.17 -10.35
N GLY A 17 7.83 -12.19 -10.33
CA GLY A 17 8.60 -11.12 -9.67
C GLY A 17 8.29 -9.73 -10.21
N TYR A 18 8.04 -9.58 -11.52
CA TYR A 18 7.64 -8.32 -12.14
C TYR A 18 6.27 -7.83 -11.65
N ASP A 19 5.26 -8.72 -11.59
CA ASP A 19 3.92 -8.36 -11.12
C ASP A 19 3.91 -8.00 -9.65
N LEU A 20 4.67 -8.75 -8.85
CA LEU A 20 4.87 -8.47 -7.43
C LEU A 20 5.48 -7.06 -7.24
N ARG A 21 6.54 -6.74 -7.98
CA ARG A 21 7.16 -5.40 -7.95
C ARG A 21 6.16 -4.30 -8.27
N ARG A 22 5.37 -4.47 -9.34
CA ARG A 22 4.36 -3.48 -9.77
C ARG A 22 3.31 -3.25 -8.69
N ARG A 23 2.83 -4.32 -8.03
CA ARG A 23 1.84 -4.22 -6.95
C ARG A 23 2.40 -3.55 -5.72
N ILE A 24 3.63 -3.89 -5.32
CA ILE A 24 4.30 -3.25 -4.19
C ILE A 24 4.52 -1.76 -4.48
N ALA A 25 4.97 -1.41 -5.68
CA ALA A 25 5.12 -0.01 -6.09
C ALA A 25 3.79 0.76 -6.06
N ALA A 26 2.70 0.13 -6.51
CA ALA A 26 1.37 0.74 -6.44
C ALA A 26 0.89 0.96 -4.99
N LEU A 27 1.15 0.00 -4.09
CA LEU A 27 0.79 0.12 -2.67
C LEU A 27 1.60 1.21 -1.96
N MET A 28 2.90 1.30 -2.24
CA MET A 28 3.80 2.27 -1.59
C MET A 28 3.73 3.68 -2.18
N GLY A 29 2.96 3.86 -3.26
CA GLY A 29 2.80 5.14 -3.94
C GLY A 29 4.05 5.61 -4.69
N HIS A 30 3.97 6.82 -5.25
CA HIS A 30 5.06 7.40 -6.07
C HIS A 30 6.30 7.81 -5.26
N VAL A 31 6.20 7.87 -3.94
CA VAL A 31 7.24 8.42 -3.06
C VAL A 31 8.42 7.47 -2.84
N ARG A 32 8.22 6.16 -2.99
CA ARG A 32 9.29 5.16 -2.81
C ARG A 32 9.20 4.06 -3.87
N PRO A 33 9.78 4.27 -5.05
CA PRO A 33 9.91 3.19 -6.02
C PRO A 33 10.75 2.06 -5.39
N VAL A 34 10.19 0.86 -5.39
CA VAL A 34 10.93 -0.33 -4.93
C VAL A 34 11.99 -0.66 -5.97
N ALA A 35 13.25 -0.36 -5.65
CA ALA A 35 14.36 -0.67 -6.54
C ALA A 35 14.55 -2.18 -6.66
N ASP A 36 14.93 -2.66 -7.85
CA ASP A 36 15.24 -4.07 -8.09
C ASP A 36 16.35 -4.58 -7.14
N GLY A 37 17.30 -3.73 -6.82
CA GLY A 37 18.37 -4.00 -5.86
C GLY A 37 17.90 -4.26 -4.43
N THR A 38 16.63 -3.92 -4.10
CA THR A 38 16.06 -4.19 -2.77
C THR A 38 15.09 -5.37 -2.79
N LEU A 39 14.28 -5.49 -3.83
CA LEU A 39 13.25 -6.51 -3.94
C LEU A 39 13.82 -7.92 -4.11
N TYR A 40 14.69 -8.11 -5.12
CA TYR A 40 15.21 -9.46 -5.41
C TYR A 40 16.08 -10.06 -4.31
N PRO A 41 16.94 -9.29 -3.60
CA PRO A 41 17.62 -9.79 -2.42
C PRO A 41 16.65 -10.18 -1.28
N ALA A 42 15.55 -9.42 -1.07
CA ALA A 42 14.53 -9.78 -0.10
C ALA A 42 13.86 -11.12 -0.46
N ILE A 43 13.44 -11.30 -1.72
CA ILE A 43 12.89 -12.57 -2.21
C ILE A 43 13.86 -13.72 -1.97
N LYS A 44 15.14 -13.55 -2.31
CA LYS A 44 16.18 -14.59 -2.08
C LYS A 44 16.30 -14.98 -0.60
N ARG A 45 16.31 -14.00 0.31
CA ARG A 45 16.36 -14.28 1.76
C ARG A 45 15.13 -15.06 2.22
N MET A 46 13.94 -14.69 1.70
CA MET A 46 12.68 -15.35 2.06
C MET A 46 12.60 -16.78 1.47
N GLU A 47 13.16 -17.01 0.28
CA GLU A 47 13.33 -18.37 -0.28
C GLU A 47 14.30 -19.19 0.59
N ALA A 48 15.45 -18.63 0.96
CA ALA A 48 16.43 -19.29 1.81
C ALA A 48 15.89 -19.64 3.21
N SER A 49 14.96 -18.82 3.73
CA SER A 49 14.30 -19.06 5.02
C SER A 49 13.03 -19.93 4.92
N GLY A 50 12.75 -20.51 3.74
CA GLY A 50 11.60 -21.40 3.53
C GLY A 50 10.24 -20.70 3.49
N ARG A 51 10.17 -19.37 3.55
CA ARG A 51 8.90 -18.62 3.53
C ARG A 51 8.27 -18.53 2.15
N LEU A 52 9.08 -18.62 1.11
CA LEU A 52 8.68 -18.62 -0.30
C LEU A 52 9.31 -19.79 -1.03
N ILE A 53 8.63 -20.26 -2.09
CA ILE A 53 9.19 -21.14 -3.08
C ILE A 53 8.99 -20.55 -4.47
N ARG A 54 9.93 -20.84 -5.37
CA ARG A 54 9.86 -20.48 -6.78
C ARG A 54 9.62 -21.73 -7.60
N LYS A 55 8.65 -21.66 -8.54
CA LYS A 55 8.40 -22.73 -9.49
C LYS A 55 8.56 -22.21 -10.91
N ASP A 56 9.19 -23.01 -11.75
CA ASP A 56 9.26 -22.75 -13.18
C ASP A 56 7.97 -23.28 -13.83
N GLU A 57 7.23 -22.39 -14.48
CA GLU A 57 6.00 -22.75 -15.20
C GLU A 57 6.24 -22.66 -16.71
N PRO A 58 5.56 -23.48 -17.53
CA PRO A 58 5.65 -23.40 -18.98
C PRO A 58 5.23 -22.00 -19.46
N GLY A 59 6.13 -21.29 -20.13
CA GLY A 59 5.84 -19.98 -20.73
C GLY A 59 5.27 -20.10 -22.14
N ILE A 60 4.55 -19.07 -22.60
CA ILE A 60 3.93 -19.04 -23.93
C ILE A 60 4.98 -18.94 -25.07
N ALA A 61 6.24 -18.64 -24.77
CA ALA A 61 7.32 -18.48 -25.74
C ALA A 61 8.64 -19.04 -25.20
N ALA A 62 8.75 -20.35 -25.04
CA ALA A 62 9.98 -21.11 -24.74
C ALA A 62 10.83 -20.68 -23.52
N ALA A 63 10.55 -19.55 -22.86
CA ALA A 63 11.25 -19.14 -21.66
C ALA A 63 10.40 -19.51 -20.43
N PRO A 64 10.95 -20.30 -19.46
CA PRO A 64 10.21 -20.66 -18.24
C PRO A 64 9.87 -19.40 -17.45
N ARG A 65 8.60 -19.27 -17.06
CA ARG A 65 8.14 -18.20 -16.17
C ARG A 65 8.35 -18.64 -14.72
N ARG A 66 9.04 -17.81 -13.96
CA ARG A 66 9.32 -18.07 -12.55
C ARG A 66 8.25 -17.45 -11.68
N THR A 67 7.37 -18.28 -11.12
CA THR A 67 6.27 -17.88 -10.24
C THR A 67 6.67 -18.09 -8.79
N LEU A 68 6.39 -17.10 -7.95
CA LEU A 68 6.61 -17.13 -6.51
C LEU A 68 5.35 -17.59 -5.80
N TYR A 69 5.50 -18.49 -4.85
CA TYR A 69 4.44 -19.05 -4.03
C TYR A 69 4.75 -18.84 -2.56
N LEU A 70 3.73 -18.53 -1.79
CA LEU A 70 3.81 -18.48 -0.33
C LEU A 70 3.74 -19.89 0.22
N THR A 71 4.66 -20.22 1.14
CA THR A 71 4.66 -21.49 1.86
C THR A 71 3.77 -21.43 3.11
N PRO A 72 3.50 -22.57 3.78
CA PRO A 72 2.87 -22.56 5.11
C PRO A 72 3.65 -21.72 6.13
N GLU A 73 4.98 -21.79 6.12
CA GLU A 73 5.87 -21.01 6.98
C GLU A 73 5.76 -19.51 6.67
N GLY A 74 5.64 -19.18 5.38
CA GLY A 74 5.42 -17.78 4.95
C GLY A 74 4.06 -17.24 5.40
N ARG A 75 3.01 -18.08 5.41
CA ARG A 75 1.69 -17.71 5.94
C ARG A 75 1.74 -17.47 7.45
N ALA A 76 2.34 -18.38 8.19
CA ALA A 76 2.49 -18.24 9.64
C ALA A 76 3.27 -16.96 10.01
N GLU A 77 4.32 -16.63 9.24
CA GLU A 77 5.08 -15.39 9.44
C GLU A 77 4.27 -14.13 9.11
N LEU A 78 3.44 -14.15 8.05
CA LEU A 78 2.53 -13.06 7.75
C LEU A 78 1.56 -12.82 8.91
N GLU A 79 0.86 -13.87 9.36
CA GLU A 79 -0.10 -13.81 10.45
C GLU A 79 0.54 -13.32 11.75
N ARG A 80 1.73 -13.81 12.09
CA ARG A 80 2.49 -13.35 13.25
C ARG A 80 2.77 -11.84 13.19
N ARG A 81 3.27 -11.34 12.05
CA ARG A 81 3.57 -9.91 11.87
C ARG A 81 2.33 -9.02 11.86
N LEU A 82 1.22 -9.53 11.37
CA LEU A 82 -0.05 -8.81 11.39
C LEU A 82 -0.66 -8.76 12.79
N ARG A 83 -0.58 -9.87 13.55
CA ARG A 83 -1.14 -9.97 14.90
C ARG A 83 -0.35 -9.16 15.92
N ASP A 84 0.96 -9.17 15.79
CA ASP A 84 1.87 -8.46 16.70
C ASP A 84 2.86 -7.57 15.92
N PRO A 85 2.37 -6.44 15.36
CA PRO A 85 3.22 -5.46 14.68
C PRO A 85 4.10 -4.70 15.67
N ASP A 86 5.29 -4.29 15.21
CA ASP A 86 6.17 -3.41 15.96
C ASP A 86 5.52 -2.03 16.17
N ASP A 87 5.91 -1.29 17.21
CA ASP A 87 5.39 0.04 17.49
C ASP A 87 5.63 1.02 16.32
N LEU A 88 6.75 0.85 15.60
CA LEU A 88 7.02 1.63 14.41
C LEU A 88 6.05 1.31 13.26
N ASP A 89 5.51 0.09 13.20
CA ASP A 89 4.51 -0.30 12.20
C ASP A 89 3.14 0.32 12.49
N ILE A 90 2.90 0.65 13.76
CA ILE A 90 1.70 1.35 14.22
C ILE A 90 1.85 2.87 14.07
N SER A 91 3.02 3.45 14.35
CA SER A 91 3.21 4.90 14.42
C SER A 91 3.57 5.57 13.08
N ASP A 92 4.36 4.90 12.22
CA ASP A 92 4.72 5.43 10.90
C ASP A 92 3.57 5.21 9.91
N GLU A 93 3.07 6.29 9.33
CA GLU A 93 1.90 6.27 8.44
C GLU A 93 2.08 5.35 7.22
N ASN A 94 3.25 5.37 6.58
CA ASN A 94 3.52 4.53 5.41
C ASN A 94 3.59 3.05 5.77
N ARG A 95 4.14 2.73 6.94
CA ARG A 95 4.22 1.37 7.45
C ARG A 95 2.85 0.87 7.88
N TRP A 96 2.07 1.74 8.52
CA TRP A 96 0.70 1.47 8.89
C TRP A 96 -0.18 1.13 7.69
N PHE A 97 -0.11 1.89 6.61
CA PHE A 97 -0.89 1.60 5.40
C PHE A 97 -0.53 0.26 4.76
N VAL A 98 0.75 -0.13 4.79
CA VAL A 98 1.15 -1.47 4.32
C VAL A 98 0.58 -2.56 5.23
N LEU A 99 0.61 -2.38 6.54
CA LEU A 99 0.03 -3.31 7.51
C LEU A 99 -1.49 -3.43 7.29
N LEU A 100 -2.18 -2.30 7.23
CA LEU A 100 -3.63 -2.21 7.06
C LEU A 100 -4.10 -2.89 5.77
N ALA A 101 -3.37 -2.75 4.66
CA ALA A 101 -3.72 -3.36 3.38
C ALA A 101 -3.84 -4.89 3.45
N PHE A 102 -3.14 -5.52 4.40
CA PHE A 102 -3.11 -6.98 4.57
C PHE A 102 -3.78 -7.48 5.85
N LEU A 103 -4.35 -6.60 6.68
CA LEU A 103 -4.94 -6.96 7.97
C LEU A 103 -6.08 -7.98 7.84
N ARG A 104 -6.76 -8.00 6.68
CA ARG A 104 -7.79 -9.00 6.34
C ARG A 104 -7.30 -10.46 6.36
N HIS A 105 -5.98 -10.70 6.36
CA HIS A 105 -5.40 -12.05 6.44
C HIS A 105 -5.29 -12.59 7.87
N LEU A 106 -5.68 -11.82 8.87
CA LEU A 106 -6.02 -12.35 10.18
C LEU A 106 -7.46 -12.84 10.14
N ASP A 107 -7.64 -14.15 10.37
CA ASP A 107 -8.95 -14.79 10.27
C ASP A 107 -9.88 -14.40 11.44
N GLU A 108 -9.30 -14.10 12.62
CA GLU A 108 -10.06 -13.75 13.82
C GLU A 108 -10.34 -12.24 13.90
N PRO A 109 -11.63 -11.82 13.89
CA PRO A 109 -12.02 -10.41 14.02
C PRO A 109 -11.45 -9.74 15.27
N GLY A 110 -11.32 -10.49 16.37
CA GLY A 110 -10.72 -9.99 17.60
C GLY A 110 -9.25 -9.59 17.46
N ASP A 111 -8.46 -10.35 16.69
CA ASP A 111 -7.06 -10.03 16.39
C ASP A 111 -6.97 -8.76 15.53
N GLN A 112 -7.83 -8.65 14.51
CA GLN A 112 -7.92 -7.44 13.68
C GLN A 112 -8.26 -6.21 14.54
N ALA A 113 -9.30 -6.31 15.38
CA ALA A 113 -9.70 -5.24 16.27
C ALA A 113 -8.59 -4.84 17.26
N ALA A 114 -7.82 -5.80 17.77
CA ALA A 114 -6.71 -5.53 18.68
C ALA A 114 -5.63 -4.65 18.01
N VAL A 115 -5.27 -4.93 16.76
CA VAL A 115 -4.31 -4.13 16.00
C VAL A 115 -4.85 -2.72 15.71
N LEU A 116 -6.13 -2.62 15.31
CA LEU A 116 -6.77 -1.32 15.08
C LEU A 116 -6.83 -0.46 16.35
N ARG A 117 -7.07 -1.08 17.52
CA ARG A 117 -7.05 -0.36 18.81
C ARG A 117 -5.65 0.19 19.14
N ARG A 118 -4.58 -0.52 18.84
CA ARG A 118 -3.22 0.01 19.03
C ARG A 118 -3.01 1.29 18.23
N ARG A 119 -3.46 1.33 16.96
CA ARG A 119 -3.39 2.54 16.14
C ARG A 119 -4.29 3.65 16.68
N LEU A 120 -5.51 3.32 17.11
CA LEU A 120 -6.43 4.26 17.72
C LEU A 120 -5.81 4.91 18.95
N THR A 121 -5.28 4.13 19.88
CA THR A 121 -4.59 4.63 21.08
C THR A 121 -3.43 5.55 20.71
N PHE A 122 -2.60 5.16 19.73
CA PHE A 122 -1.48 6.01 19.26
C PHE A 122 -1.96 7.36 18.74
N LEU A 123 -3.08 7.41 17.99
CA LEU A 123 -3.62 8.65 17.44
C LEU A 123 -4.34 9.52 18.48
N GLU A 124 -4.79 8.93 19.57
CA GLU A 124 -5.46 9.63 20.67
C GLU A 124 -4.46 10.19 21.70
N GLU A 125 -3.19 9.79 21.64
CA GLU A 125 -2.16 10.36 22.53
C GLU A 125 -1.83 11.79 22.13
N PRO A 126 -1.90 12.77 23.07
CA PRO A 126 -1.66 14.19 22.81
C PRO A 126 -0.15 14.51 22.75
N THR A 127 0.61 13.83 21.90
CA THR A 127 2.08 13.95 21.83
C THR A 127 2.57 14.60 20.54
N SER A 128 1.89 15.66 20.06
CA SER A 128 2.28 16.26 18.80
C SER A 128 2.52 17.77 18.92
N PHE A 129 3.23 18.32 17.94
CA PHE A 129 3.41 19.76 17.72
C PHE A 129 2.08 20.56 17.71
N PHE A 130 0.95 19.89 17.58
CA PHE A 130 -0.38 20.48 17.50
C PHE A 130 -1.09 20.67 18.85
N TYR A 131 -0.38 20.40 19.95
CA TYR A 131 -0.86 20.63 21.31
C TYR A 131 0.00 21.68 21.99
N ASP A 132 -0.62 22.48 22.85
CA ASP A 132 0.11 23.40 23.72
C ASP A 132 0.71 22.66 24.95
N ASP A 133 1.47 23.37 25.76
CA ASP A 133 2.11 22.81 26.97
C ASP A 133 1.10 22.26 28.00
N GLY A 134 -0.18 22.47 27.81
CA GLY A 134 -1.28 21.98 28.65
C GLY A 134 -2.09 20.85 28.01
N ASP A 135 -1.53 20.18 26.97
CA ASP A 135 -2.20 19.12 26.22
C ASP A 135 -3.52 19.55 25.54
N ARG A 136 -3.71 20.86 25.32
CA ARG A 136 -4.84 21.38 24.59
C ARG A 136 -4.55 21.42 23.08
N PRO A 137 -5.44 20.88 22.23
CA PRO A 137 -5.28 20.99 20.78
C PRO A 137 -5.23 22.48 20.37
N MET A 138 -4.25 22.85 19.56
CA MET A 138 -4.13 24.21 19.01
C MET A 138 -5.05 24.38 17.81
N GLY A 139 -5.75 25.53 17.74
CA GLY A 139 -6.53 25.93 16.59
C GLY A 139 -5.65 26.46 15.44
N ALA A 140 -6.09 26.28 14.19
CA ALA A 140 -5.33 26.81 13.05
C ALA A 140 -5.15 28.33 13.12
N GLU A 141 -6.10 29.05 13.70
CA GLU A 141 -6.10 30.49 13.90
C GLU A 141 -5.04 30.98 14.89
N GLU A 142 -4.50 30.09 15.74
CA GLU A 142 -3.45 30.41 16.70
C GLU A 142 -2.06 30.57 16.04
N PHE A 143 -1.93 30.11 14.79
CA PHE A 143 -0.70 30.27 14.03
C PHE A 143 -0.75 31.52 13.16
N GLY A 144 0.30 32.36 13.25
CA GLY A 144 0.39 33.62 12.55
C GLY A 144 0.74 33.53 11.05
N ASP A 145 0.90 32.31 10.50
CA ASP A 145 1.28 32.12 9.11
C ASP A 145 0.42 31.04 8.40
N PRO A 146 0.16 31.23 7.09
CA PRO A 146 -0.75 30.35 6.36
C PRO A 146 -0.20 28.94 6.15
N PHE A 147 1.10 28.71 6.25
CA PHE A 147 1.72 27.39 6.04
C PHE A 147 1.50 26.50 7.26
N ARG A 148 1.69 27.03 8.47
CA ARG A 148 1.37 26.30 9.71
C ARG A 148 -0.12 26.10 9.88
N GLN A 149 -0.95 27.07 9.53
CA GLN A 149 -2.41 26.91 9.48
C GLN A 149 -2.80 25.78 8.53
N GLY A 150 -2.22 25.73 7.32
CA GLY A 150 -2.45 24.67 6.35
C GLY A 150 -2.00 23.31 6.85
N LEU A 151 -0.82 23.24 7.45
CA LEU A 151 -0.30 22.00 8.05
C LEU A 151 -1.26 21.44 9.10
N LEU A 152 -1.70 22.28 10.04
CA LEU A 152 -2.63 21.87 11.09
C LEU A 152 -3.99 21.43 10.52
N THR A 153 -4.52 22.19 9.57
CA THR A 153 -5.81 21.87 8.92
C THR A 153 -5.76 20.51 8.24
N ILE A 154 -4.69 20.22 7.49
CA ILE A 154 -4.52 18.93 6.80
C ILE A 154 -4.35 17.80 7.83
N ALA A 155 -3.48 17.99 8.82
CA ALA A 155 -3.23 16.97 9.84
C ALA A 155 -4.50 16.63 10.63
N HIS A 156 -5.26 17.63 11.06
CA HIS A 156 -6.53 17.43 11.77
C HIS A 156 -7.55 16.69 10.91
N ALA A 157 -7.73 17.10 9.65
CA ALA A 157 -8.69 16.46 8.76
C ALA A 157 -8.35 14.98 8.52
N THR A 158 -7.05 14.68 8.30
CA THR A 158 -6.56 13.32 8.10
C THR A 158 -6.75 12.47 9.36
N SER A 159 -6.33 12.99 10.51
CA SER A 159 -6.47 12.28 11.80
C SER A 159 -7.92 12.03 12.15
N GLN A 160 -8.82 13.00 11.97
CA GLN A 160 -10.24 12.81 12.27
C GLN A 160 -10.90 11.77 11.37
N ALA A 161 -10.55 11.75 10.08
CA ALA A 161 -11.07 10.73 9.15
C ALA A 161 -10.59 9.34 9.55
N GLU A 162 -9.30 9.18 9.90
CA GLU A 162 -8.75 7.90 10.35
C GLU A 162 -9.36 7.45 11.68
N LEU A 163 -9.48 8.34 12.67
CA LEU A 163 -10.11 8.05 13.97
C LEU A 163 -11.57 7.59 13.83
N ALA A 164 -12.35 8.28 13.01
CA ALA A 164 -13.74 7.91 12.76
C ALA A 164 -13.86 6.53 12.12
N TRP A 165 -13.02 6.25 11.12
CA TRP A 165 -12.98 4.95 10.46
C TRP A 165 -12.53 3.83 11.41
N LEU A 166 -11.48 4.05 12.21
CA LEU A 166 -10.98 3.07 13.18
C LEU A 166 -12.06 2.69 14.18
N ARG A 167 -12.73 3.68 14.80
CA ARG A 167 -13.80 3.44 15.78
C ARG A 167 -14.94 2.64 15.17
N ALA A 168 -15.45 3.06 14.02
CA ALA A 168 -16.55 2.37 13.34
C ALA A 168 -16.16 0.94 12.94
N THR A 169 -14.93 0.72 12.47
CA THR A 169 -14.47 -0.60 12.04
C THR A 169 -14.26 -1.53 13.24
N ILE A 170 -13.68 -1.04 14.34
CA ILE A 170 -13.52 -1.81 15.58
C ILE A 170 -14.90 -2.26 16.10
N GLU A 171 -15.87 -1.35 16.19
CA GLU A 171 -17.22 -1.69 16.62
C GLU A 171 -17.88 -2.73 15.71
N ALA A 172 -17.72 -2.63 14.38
CA ALA A 172 -18.27 -3.60 13.45
C ALA A 172 -17.63 -4.99 13.61
N LEU A 173 -16.29 -5.05 13.81
CA LEU A 173 -15.59 -6.30 14.09
C LEU A 173 -16.05 -6.96 15.39
N GLU A 174 -16.27 -6.17 16.45
CA GLU A 174 -16.76 -6.64 17.75
C GLU A 174 -18.19 -7.15 17.71
N ARG A 175 -19.05 -6.57 16.84
CA ARG A 175 -20.40 -7.06 16.59
C ARG A 175 -20.47 -8.28 15.68
N GLY A 176 -19.34 -8.68 15.07
CA GLY A 176 -19.31 -9.78 14.11
C GLY A 176 -19.90 -9.43 12.73
N GLU A 177 -20.05 -8.14 12.41
CA GLU A 177 -20.70 -7.67 11.17
C GLU A 177 -19.76 -7.64 9.96
N THR A 178 -18.46 -7.85 10.13
CA THR A 178 -17.43 -7.66 9.08
C THR A 178 -17.16 -8.92 8.23
N GLY A 179 -17.93 -9.97 8.38
CA GLY A 179 -17.72 -11.25 7.66
C GLY A 179 -18.43 -11.40 6.32
N ALA A 180 -19.30 -10.49 5.89
CA ALA A 180 -20.22 -10.73 4.77
C ALA A 180 -20.20 -9.69 3.62
N GLY A 181 -19.31 -8.68 3.62
CA GLY A 181 -19.53 -7.52 2.72
C GLY A 181 -18.37 -7.03 1.86
N ALA A 182 -17.19 -7.64 1.87
CA ALA A 182 -16.03 -7.10 1.14
C ALA A 182 -15.56 -7.97 -0.04
N GLY A 183 -16.47 -8.65 -0.69
CA GLY A 183 -16.14 -9.60 -1.78
C GLY A 183 -16.84 -9.33 -3.10
N THR A 184 -17.05 -8.05 -3.50
CA THR A 184 -17.45 -7.76 -4.88
C THR A 184 -17.10 -6.31 -5.22
N GLY A 185 -16.14 -6.12 -6.09
CA GLY A 185 -16.05 -4.91 -6.88
C GLY A 185 -14.77 -4.12 -6.78
N ALA A 186 -13.70 -4.59 -7.39
CA ALA A 186 -12.75 -3.72 -8.06
C ALA A 186 -11.91 -4.55 -9.06
N ASP A 187 -12.62 -5.23 -9.97
CA ASP A 187 -12.03 -5.56 -11.27
C ASP A 187 -12.35 -4.38 -12.21
N ALA A 188 -11.67 -3.27 -11.98
CA ALA A 188 -11.65 -2.16 -12.90
C ALA A 188 -10.64 -2.49 -13.99
N GLY A 189 -11.15 -3.13 -15.04
CA GLY A 189 -10.48 -3.35 -16.27
C GLY A 189 -9.97 -2.03 -16.85
N ALA A 190 -8.67 -1.88 -16.94
CA ALA A 190 -8.00 -0.95 -17.81
C ALA A 190 -8.01 -1.52 -19.22
N GLY A 191 -9.14 -1.37 -19.89
CA GLY A 191 -9.30 -1.58 -21.30
C GLY A 191 -10.01 -0.39 -21.89
N ALA A 192 -9.26 0.59 -22.40
CA ALA A 192 -9.76 1.53 -23.37
C ALA A 192 -8.60 1.96 -24.28
N GLY A 193 -8.40 1.17 -25.30
CA GLY A 193 -7.81 1.65 -26.53
C GLY A 193 -8.80 2.59 -27.20
N ALA A 194 -8.43 3.82 -27.43
CA ALA A 194 -9.05 4.68 -28.37
C ALA A 194 -7.98 5.08 -29.38
N GLY A 195 -8.03 4.41 -30.49
CA GLY A 195 -7.40 4.85 -31.73
C GLY A 195 -8.19 5.97 -32.37
N ALA A 196 -7.57 6.54 -33.33
CA ALA A 196 -8.05 7.46 -34.39
C ALA A 196 -7.80 8.95 -34.13
N GLY A 197 -6.89 9.43 -34.88
CA GLY A 197 -6.68 10.83 -35.14
C GLY A 197 -5.71 10.97 -36.31
N ALA A 198 -6.18 10.63 -37.53
CA ALA A 198 -5.50 10.98 -38.77
C ALA A 198 -5.51 12.49 -38.92
N GLY A 199 -4.37 13.12 -38.95
CA GLY A 199 -4.18 14.49 -39.39
C GLY A 199 -3.49 14.48 -40.76
N PRO A 200 -3.85 15.38 -41.68
CA PRO A 200 -3.39 15.37 -43.05
C PRO A 200 -1.96 15.89 -43.16
N GLY A 201 -1.19 15.24 -44.03
CA GLY A 201 0.14 15.65 -44.40
C GLY A 201 0.15 16.96 -45.20
N PRO A 202 1.23 17.73 -45.08
CA PRO A 202 1.48 18.82 -46.05
C PRO A 202 2.09 18.26 -47.31
N GLY A 203 1.53 18.70 -48.41
CA GLY A 203 1.96 18.46 -49.78
C GLY A 203 3.27 19.15 -50.15
N PRO A 204 3.83 18.81 -51.31
CA PRO A 204 5.14 19.25 -51.74
C PRO A 204 5.09 20.65 -52.38
N GLY A 205 6.07 21.44 -52.07
CA GLY A 205 6.33 22.73 -52.75
C GLY A 205 7.84 22.96 -52.83
N GLU A 206 8.42 22.68 -54.00
CA GLU A 206 9.21 23.54 -54.89
C GLU A 206 10.33 24.37 -54.23
N ASP A 207 11.55 23.94 -54.48
CA ASP A 207 12.52 24.32 -55.54
C ASP A 207 12.77 25.83 -55.69
N ALA A 208 14.00 26.16 -55.80
CA ALA A 208 14.75 27.33 -56.25
C ALA A 208 15.61 27.95 -55.13
N GLY A 209 16.93 28.01 -55.20
CA GLY A 209 17.77 28.36 -56.27
C GLY A 209 18.86 29.27 -55.75
N ALA A 210 20.07 28.92 -56.10
CA ALA A 210 21.22 29.77 -56.42
C ALA A 210 21.76 30.83 -55.44
N GLY A 211 23.05 30.75 -55.21
CA GLY A 211 23.84 31.96 -55.39
C GLY A 211 24.83 32.28 -54.24
N GLU A 212 26.06 32.10 -54.60
CA GLU A 212 27.33 32.70 -54.11
C GLU A 212 27.87 32.30 -52.74
#